data_b5a9051b56575e0ebdc74ed720c10453
#
_entry.id   b5a9051b56575e0ebdc74ed720c10453
#
_cell.length_a   1.000
_cell.length_b   1.000
_cell.length_c   1.000
_cell.angle_alpha   90.00
_cell.angle_beta   90.00
_cell.angle_gamma   90.00
#
_symmetry.space_group_name_H-M   'P 1'
#
loop_
_entity.id
_entity.type
_entity.pdbx_description
1 polymer ?
#
loop_
_entity_poly.entity_id
_entity_poly.type
_entity_poly.pdbx_seq_one_letter_code
_entity_poly.pdbx_strand_id
1 'polypeptide(L)'
;MKKLLVSLLVAATTLNFVACGSSDKKEEGGADAGAEKVTLTVQVEESWLPYYESVKETVVEAYPNATIEFKVTGSFDHLDVIDATDPTNPDIADVFALPADRLYGLAQNNVLASLDAEAMAERVGGFADFNAGLGGNFKVDGDYLAFPYNIETLVGFVNVENAKAAGIDTTKTIEMTELKHDQILSAVHDCWFGVSFANSGNLELLNFDADGKLYSDATKEWSELSPEQKGVFEGLYEYWAAHKEAGTAVWDKDAVWGYIDEQFKTGGSDAIKIDGPWGTPGVKDLVGGAENLEVIPLTNITFKGQPLTHWKGGWGLGINARCEENAAQMEVASAFIEEMVNPDNAQELFKYTGKILENVEPSAYEGIDALDKKVIDATYAGYETAIARPLFTEYGQVWGTWQNALLSWSAKNPANAEEAYGEVKAAFEAMMGTIAQ
;
A
#
# COMPACT_ATOMS: atom_id res chain seq x y z
N MET A 1 -24.47 -9.65 33.88
CA MET A 1 -25.28 -10.77 34.44
C MET A 1 -26.34 -11.13 33.42
N LYS A 2 -26.44 -12.40 33.11
CA LYS A 2 -27.34 -13.12 32.19
C LYS A 2 -26.93 -13.10 30.72
N LYS A 3 -26.13 -14.14 30.37
CA LYS A 3 -25.90 -14.65 29.03
C LYS A 3 -27.18 -15.33 28.55
N LEU A 4 -27.67 -15.00 27.36
CA LEU A 4 -28.64 -15.83 26.64
C LEU A 4 -27.91 -16.58 25.55
N LEU A 5 -27.83 -17.88 25.72
CA LEU A 5 -27.44 -18.83 24.65
C LEU A 5 -28.67 -18.99 23.74
N VAL A 6 -28.51 -18.76 22.45
CA VAL A 6 -29.48 -19.20 21.44
C VAL A 6 -28.84 -20.36 20.69
N SER A 7 -29.35 -21.56 20.96
CA SER A 7 -29.00 -22.79 20.25
C SER A 7 -29.80 -22.86 18.94
N LEU A 8 -29.14 -22.85 17.79
CA LEU A 8 -29.80 -23.14 16.51
C LEU A 8 -29.87 -24.67 16.31
N LEU A 9 -31.08 -25.18 16.22
CA LEU A 9 -31.43 -26.55 15.89
C LEU A 9 -31.45 -26.68 14.36
N VAL A 10 -30.53 -27.48 13.80
CA VAL A 10 -30.60 -27.91 12.40
C VAL A 10 -31.59 -29.05 12.29
N ALA A 11 -32.70 -28.83 11.60
CA ALA A 11 -33.66 -29.87 11.24
C ALA A 11 -33.40 -30.35 9.82
N ALA A 12 -32.80 -31.55 9.71
CA ALA A 12 -32.69 -32.26 8.45
C ALA A 12 -34.04 -32.84 8.06
N THR A 13 -34.65 -32.39 6.97
CA THR A 13 -35.82 -33.02 6.35
C THR A 13 -35.40 -33.84 5.14
N THR A 14 -35.46 -35.18 5.32
CA THR A 14 -35.35 -36.16 4.24
C THR A 14 -36.65 -36.19 3.43
N LEU A 15 -36.60 -35.88 2.14
CA LEU A 15 -37.70 -36.09 1.21
C LEU A 15 -37.52 -37.40 0.45
N ASN A 16 -38.48 -38.31 0.62
CA ASN A 16 -38.58 -39.58 -0.10
C ASN A 16 -39.10 -39.32 -1.54
N PHE A 17 -38.37 -39.84 -2.52
CA PHE A 17 -38.84 -39.95 -3.89
C PHE A 17 -39.78 -41.13 -4.04
N VAL A 18 -40.96 -40.87 -4.53
CA VAL A 18 -41.85 -41.89 -5.15
C VAL A 18 -41.89 -41.61 -6.66
N ALA A 19 -41.40 -42.61 -7.43
CA ALA A 19 -41.46 -42.57 -8.88
C ALA A 19 -42.81 -43.14 -9.35
N CYS A 20 -43.47 -42.48 -10.30
CA CYS A 20 -44.34 -43.15 -11.29
C CYS A 20 -44.64 -42.24 -12.49
N GLY A 21 -44.12 -42.58 -13.65
CA GLY A 21 -44.80 -42.81 -14.94
C GLY A 21 -45.18 -41.61 -15.83
N SER A 22 -44.39 -41.42 -16.89
CA SER A 22 -44.69 -41.12 -18.30
C SER A 22 -45.65 -39.99 -18.69
N SER A 23 -45.14 -38.95 -19.39
CA SER A 23 -45.34 -38.70 -20.83
C SER A 23 -44.81 -37.31 -21.23
N ASP A 24 -44.23 -37.27 -22.45
CA ASP A 24 -43.59 -36.17 -23.13
C ASP A 24 -44.29 -34.81 -23.05
N LYS A 25 -43.55 -33.77 -22.61
CA LYS A 25 -43.58 -32.42 -23.20
C LYS A 25 -42.23 -31.77 -22.94
N LYS A 26 -41.53 -31.36 -24.00
CA LYS A 26 -40.47 -30.40 -23.95
C LYS A 26 -41.00 -29.11 -23.32
N GLU A 27 -40.54 -28.76 -22.14
CA GLU A 27 -40.54 -27.39 -21.66
C GLU A 27 -39.11 -26.85 -21.73
N GLU A 28 -38.99 -25.80 -22.50
CA GLU A 28 -37.78 -24.94 -22.56
C GLU A 28 -37.45 -24.47 -21.13
N GLY A 29 -36.17 -24.52 -20.79
CA GLY A 29 -35.67 -24.15 -19.48
C GLY A 29 -36.14 -22.75 -19.12
N GLY A 30 -36.99 -22.67 -18.11
CA GLY A 30 -37.33 -21.42 -17.46
C GLY A 30 -36.10 -20.90 -16.74
N ALA A 31 -35.64 -19.70 -17.09
CA ALA A 31 -34.76 -18.91 -16.31
C ALA A 31 -35.29 -18.85 -14.87
N ASP A 32 -34.42 -19.02 -13.89
CA ASP A 32 -34.74 -18.99 -12.47
C ASP A 32 -35.37 -17.62 -12.11
N ALA A 33 -36.70 -17.59 -11.99
CA ALA A 33 -37.50 -16.38 -11.82
C ALA A 33 -37.59 -16.01 -10.32
N GLY A 34 -36.47 -16.11 -9.57
CA GLY A 34 -36.48 -15.90 -8.12
C GLY A 34 -35.21 -15.39 -7.49
N ALA A 35 -34.12 -15.24 -8.21
CA ALA A 35 -32.89 -14.70 -7.61
C ALA A 35 -33.01 -13.16 -7.43
N GLU A 36 -32.68 -12.70 -6.23
CA GLU A 36 -32.69 -11.28 -5.87
C GLU A 36 -31.76 -10.48 -6.80
N LYS A 37 -32.21 -9.32 -7.29
CA LYS A 37 -31.34 -8.42 -8.04
C LYS A 37 -30.41 -7.71 -7.09
N VAL A 38 -29.11 -7.81 -7.36
CA VAL A 38 -28.04 -7.16 -6.60
C VAL A 38 -27.44 -6.02 -7.44
N THR A 39 -27.32 -4.84 -6.82
CA THR A 39 -26.50 -3.76 -7.38
C THR A 39 -25.31 -3.57 -6.46
N LEU A 40 -24.10 -3.60 -7.03
CA LEU A 40 -22.85 -3.41 -6.33
C LEU A 40 -22.12 -2.21 -6.93
N THR A 41 -21.72 -1.25 -6.10
CA THR A 41 -20.85 -0.14 -6.53
C THR A 41 -19.41 -0.43 -6.14
N VAL A 42 -18.46 -0.21 -7.05
CA VAL A 42 -17.04 -0.49 -6.84
C VAL A 42 -16.20 0.75 -7.14
N GLN A 43 -15.38 1.18 -6.18
CA GLN A 43 -14.43 2.26 -6.39
C GLN A 43 -13.31 1.79 -7.32
N VAL A 44 -12.93 2.64 -8.28
CA VAL A 44 -11.82 2.37 -9.21
C VAL A 44 -11.13 3.67 -9.63
N GLU A 45 -9.83 3.65 -9.82
CA GLU A 45 -9.09 4.74 -10.47
C GLU A 45 -9.23 4.66 -11.99
N GLU A 46 -9.27 5.78 -12.67
CA GLU A 46 -9.54 5.85 -14.11
C GLU A 46 -8.60 4.95 -14.94
N SER A 47 -7.31 4.92 -14.59
CA SER A 47 -6.30 4.09 -15.28
C SER A 47 -6.49 2.59 -15.06
N TRP A 48 -7.21 2.17 -14.00
CA TRP A 48 -7.42 0.76 -13.66
C TRP A 48 -8.69 0.16 -14.28
N LEU A 49 -9.55 1.00 -14.86
CA LEU A 49 -10.83 0.58 -15.46
C LEU A 49 -10.72 -0.65 -16.38
N PRO A 50 -9.71 -0.80 -17.26
CA PRO A 50 -9.66 -1.97 -18.15
C PRO A 50 -9.60 -3.30 -17.40
N TYR A 51 -8.84 -3.36 -16.27
CA TYR A 51 -8.77 -4.55 -15.43
C TYR A 51 -10.08 -4.80 -14.67
N TYR A 52 -10.63 -3.75 -14.07
CA TYR A 52 -11.88 -3.86 -13.31
C TYR A 52 -13.08 -4.24 -14.18
N GLU A 53 -13.09 -3.83 -15.46
CA GLU A 53 -14.14 -4.26 -16.41
C GLU A 53 -13.98 -5.76 -16.74
N SER A 54 -12.76 -6.31 -16.90
CA SER A 54 -12.58 -7.74 -17.12
C SER A 54 -13.02 -8.59 -15.91
N VAL A 55 -12.70 -8.14 -14.70
CA VAL A 55 -13.18 -8.77 -13.46
C VAL A 55 -14.71 -8.74 -13.38
N LYS A 56 -15.32 -7.59 -13.65
CA LYS A 56 -16.77 -7.44 -13.69
C LYS A 56 -17.44 -8.39 -14.68
N GLU A 57 -16.89 -8.55 -15.88
CA GLU A 57 -17.43 -9.48 -16.90
C GLU A 57 -17.47 -10.90 -16.33
N THR A 58 -16.38 -11.36 -15.71
CA THR A 58 -16.30 -12.70 -15.09
C THR A 58 -17.33 -12.87 -13.97
N VAL A 59 -17.43 -11.88 -13.08
CA VAL A 59 -18.35 -11.95 -11.93
C VAL A 59 -19.82 -11.91 -12.38
N VAL A 60 -20.18 -11.06 -13.36
CA VAL A 60 -21.57 -10.98 -13.87
C VAL A 60 -21.95 -12.25 -14.65
N GLU A 61 -21.00 -12.94 -15.29
CA GLU A 61 -21.26 -14.24 -15.90
C GLU A 61 -21.63 -15.29 -14.84
N ALA A 62 -20.94 -15.29 -13.70
CA ALA A 62 -21.23 -16.18 -12.58
C ALA A 62 -22.50 -15.77 -11.79
N TYR A 63 -22.80 -14.47 -11.72
CA TYR A 63 -23.93 -13.89 -11.00
C TYR A 63 -24.84 -13.05 -11.94
N PRO A 64 -25.66 -13.69 -12.80
CA PRO A 64 -26.41 -12.97 -13.86
C PRO A 64 -27.43 -11.94 -13.35
N ASN A 65 -27.81 -12.01 -12.07
CA ASN A 65 -28.71 -11.05 -11.44
C ASN A 65 -27.98 -9.87 -10.78
N ALA A 66 -26.64 -9.86 -10.82
CA ALA A 66 -25.83 -8.77 -10.33
C ALA A 66 -25.64 -7.68 -11.40
N THR A 67 -25.68 -6.44 -10.94
CA THR A 67 -25.26 -5.26 -11.71
C THR A 67 -24.10 -4.62 -10.95
N ILE A 68 -22.95 -4.48 -11.61
CA ILE A 68 -21.77 -3.85 -11.02
C ILE A 68 -21.56 -2.49 -11.69
N GLU A 69 -21.53 -1.43 -10.88
CA GLU A 69 -21.36 -0.06 -11.33
C GLU A 69 -20.04 0.49 -10.77
N PHE A 70 -19.25 1.17 -11.59
CA PHE A 70 -17.99 1.76 -11.14
C PHE A 70 -18.16 3.21 -10.69
N LYS A 71 -17.59 3.50 -9.51
CA LYS A 71 -17.40 4.85 -9.01
C LYS A 71 -15.95 5.24 -9.31
N VAL A 72 -15.75 5.99 -10.41
CA VAL A 72 -14.42 6.41 -10.86
C VAL A 72 -13.94 7.57 -10.02
N THR A 73 -12.98 7.32 -9.13
CA THR A 73 -12.35 8.31 -8.24
C THR A 73 -11.01 7.78 -7.75
N GLY A 74 -10.07 8.65 -7.41
CA GLY A 74 -8.83 8.28 -6.75
C GLY A 74 -9.08 7.55 -5.43
N SER A 75 -8.27 6.56 -5.11
CA SER A 75 -8.45 5.76 -3.89
C SER A 75 -8.39 6.61 -2.63
N PHE A 76 -7.44 7.56 -2.55
CA PHE A 76 -7.34 8.48 -1.41
C PHE A 76 -8.49 9.50 -1.37
N ASP A 77 -8.91 10.04 -2.51
CA ASP A 77 -10.07 10.94 -2.58
C ASP A 77 -11.34 10.25 -2.07
N HIS A 78 -11.50 8.95 -2.39
CA HIS A 78 -12.61 8.16 -1.87
C HIS A 78 -12.52 7.92 -0.37
N LEU A 79 -11.31 7.65 0.17
CA LEU A 79 -11.09 7.52 1.60
C LEU A 79 -11.38 8.82 2.35
N ASP A 80 -11.07 9.99 1.77
CA ASP A 80 -11.41 11.29 2.35
C ASP A 80 -12.93 11.52 2.42
N VAL A 81 -13.70 11.02 1.43
CA VAL A 81 -15.17 11.01 1.51
C VAL A 81 -15.65 10.12 2.64
N ILE A 82 -15.04 8.94 2.82
CA ILE A 82 -15.39 8.01 3.90
C ILE A 82 -15.14 8.66 5.27
N ASP A 83 -13.99 9.30 5.45
CA ASP A 83 -13.65 9.96 6.73
C ASP A 83 -14.59 11.14 7.08
N ALA A 84 -15.18 11.77 6.06
CA ALA A 84 -16.05 12.93 6.22
C ALA A 84 -17.53 12.57 6.44
N THR A 85 -17.92 11.29 6.27
CA THR A 85 -19.33 10.87 6.24
C THR A 85 -19.55 9.54 6.96
N ASP A 86 -20.79 9.06 7.02
CA ASP A 86 -21.11 7.75 7.56
C ASP A 86 -21.26 6.67 6.46
N PRO A 87 -21.23 5.36 6.80
CA PRO A 87 -21.26 4.26 5.83
C PRO A 87 -22.49 4.25 4.91
N THR A 88 -23.58 4.92 5.27
CA THR A 88 -24.80 4.95 4.47
C THR A 88 -24.76 5.97 3.34
N ASN A 89 -23.75 6.84 3.32
CA ASN A 89 -23.57 7.82 2.26
C ASN A 89 -23.45 7.11 0.88
N PRO A 90 -24.29 7.45 -0.11
CA PRO A 90 -24.25 6.86 -1.44
C PRO A 90 -22.94 7.19 -2.21
N ASP A 91 -22.19 8.19 -1.75
CA ASP A 91 -20.87 8.52 -2.34
C ASP A 91 -19.77 7.55 -1.93
N ILE A 92 -19.98 6.73 -0.91
CA ILE A 92 -19.08 5.62 -0.58
C ILE A 92 -19.47 4.40 -1.44
N ALA A 93 -18.48 3.80 -2.11
CA ALA A 93 -18.69 2.56 -2.84
C ALA A 93 -18.92 1.36 -1.90
N ASP A 94 -19.52 0.29 -2.43
CA ASP A 94 -19.71 -0.96 -1.68
C ASP A 94 -18.39 -1.73 -1.55
N VAL A 95 -17.56 -1.73 -2.59
CA VAL A 95 -16.21 -2.30 -2.57
C VAL A 95 -15.20 -1.21 -2.89
N PHE A 96 -14.14 -1.12 -2.09
CA PHE A 96 -13.11 -0.10 -2.28
C PHE A 96 -11.74 -0.56 -1.77
N ALA A 97 -10.69 0.06 -2.33
CA ALA A 97 -9.32 -0.18 -1.93
C ALA A 97 -8.92 0.71 -0.74
N LEU A 98 -8.11 0.15 0.17
CA LEU A 98 -7.56 0.88 1.31
C LEU A 98 -6.14 0.40 1.64
N PRO A 99 -5.20 1.30 1.98
CA PRO A 99 -3.90 0.90 2.51
C PRO A 99 -4.07 0.41 3.95
N ALA A 100 -3.22 -0.54 4.35
CA ALA A 100 -3.35 -1.24 5.64
C ALA A 100 -3.37 -0.30 6.87
N ASP A 101 -2.70 0.84 6.81
CA ASP A 101 -2.67 1.82 7.91
C ASP A 101 -4.00 2.58 8.12
N ARG A 102 -4.88 2.61 7.12
CA ARG A 102 -6.20 3.25 7.26
C ARG A 102 -7.24 2.33 7.89
N LEU A 103 -6.93 1.03 8.01
CA LEU A 103 -7.85 0.01 8.52
C LEU A 103 -8.44 0.37 9.88
N TYR A 104 -7.58 0.78 10.82
CA TYR A 104 -8.01 1.03 12.21
C TYR A 104 -8.95 2.23 12.32
N GLY A 105 -8.70 3.30 11.57
CA GLY A 105 -9.61 4.45 11.51
C GLY A 105 -10.97 4.08 10.92
N LEU A 106 -10.97 3.32 9.83
CA LEU A 106 -12.19 2.84 9.19
C LEU A 106 -12.98 1.87 10.10
N ALA A 107 -12.26 0.99 10.82
CA ALA A 107 -12.86 0.09 11.80
C ALA A 107 -13.54 0.83 12.96
N GLN A 108 -12.88 1.85 13.51
CA GLN A 108 -13.46 2.70 14.57
C GLN A 108 -14.74 3.41 14.13
N ASN A 109 -14.83 3.79 12.87
CA ASN A 109 -16.00 4.42 12.26
C ASN A 109 -17.06 3.42 11.79
N ASN A 110 -16.86 2.10 12.00
CA ASN A 110 -17.74 1.02 11.57
C ASN A 110 -18.08 1.06 10.08
N VAL A 111 -17.10 1.40 9.23
CA VAL A 111 -17.28 1.53 7.77
C VAL A 111 -17.20 0.19 7.07
N LEU A 112 -16.44 -0.75 7.63
CA LEU A 112 -16.07 -2.01 7.00
C LEU A 112 -16.91 -3.17 7.52
N ALA A 113 -17.39 -4.01 6.59
CA ALA A 113 -18.01 -5.29 6.87
C ALA A 113 -16.98 -6.32 7.34
N SER A 114 -17.42 -7.26 8.17
CA SER A 114 -16.62 -8.44 8.52
C SER A 114 -16.62 -9.47 7.38
N LEU A 115 -15.44 -9.99 7.05
CA LEU A 115 -15.23 -10.95 5.97
C LEU A 115 -14.89 -12.34 6.51
N ASP A 116 -15.36 -13.38 5.83
CA ASP A 116 -14.84 -14.74 5.98
C ASP A 116 -13.55 -14.90 5.14
N ALA A 117 -12.54 -14.09 5.50
CA ALA A 117 -11.36 -13.92 4.68
C ALA A 117 -10.50 -15.19 4.58
N GLU A 118 -10.51 -16.06 5.60
CA GLU A 118 -9.79 -17.35 5.52
C GLU A 118 -10.45 -18.27 4.48
N ALA A 119 -11.79 -18.36 4.46
CA ALA A 119 -12.48 -19.13 3.44
C ALA A 119 -12.35 -18.51 2.03
N MET A 120 -12.31 -17.18 1.91
CA MET A 120 -12.00 -16.51 0.65
C MET A 120 -10.60 -16.87 0.18
N ALA A 121 -9.60 -16.84 1.06
CA ALA A 121 -8.22 -17.19 0.75
C ALA A 121 -8.07 -18.66 0.32
N GLU A 122 -8.83 -19.58 0.91
CA GLU A 122 -8.88 -20.99 0.48
C GLU A 122 -9.45 -21.13 -0.95
N ARG A 123 -10.47 -20.32 -1.31
CA ARG A 123 -11.06 -20.36 -2.67
C ARG A 123 -10.16 -19.73 -3.73
N VAL A 124 -9.55 -18.60 -3.41
CA VAL A 124 -8.60 -17.90 -4.29
C VAL A 124 -7.31 -18.70 -4.46
N GLY A 125 -6.77 -19.24 -3.36
CA GLY A 125 -5.52 -20.00 -3.33
C GLY A 125 -4.26 -19.12 -3.40
N GLY A 126 -3.11 -19.77 -3.38
CA GLY A 126 -1.79 -19.15 -3.55
C GLY A 126 -1.17 -18.54 -2.29
N PHE A 127 -1.91 -18.32 -1.22
CA PHE A 127 -1.37 -17.83 0.06
C PHE A 127 -0.57 -18.91 0.78
N ALA A 128 0.73 -18.66 1.05
CA ALA A 128 1.58 -19.58 1.80
C ALA A 128 1.17 -19.65 3.29
N ASP A 129 0.94 -18.49 3.89
CA ASP A 129 0.39 -18.30 5.24
C ASP A 129 -0.40 -16.99 5.25
N PHE A 130 -1.72 -17.08 5.13
CA PHE A 130 -2.60 -15.92 5.04
C PHE A 130 -2.50 -14.99 6.26
N ASN A 131 -2.39 -15.59 7.46
CA ASN A 131 -2.33 -14.83 8.70
C ASN A 131 -0.95 -14.21 8.99
N ALA A 132 0.12 -14.83 8.53
CA ALA A 132 1.47 -14.30 8.66
C ALA A 132 1.82 -13.27 7.57
N GLY A 133 1.03 -13.26 6.47
CA GLY A 133 1.12 -12.30 5.39
C GLY A 133 0.24 -11.06 5.61
N LEU A 134 -0.15 -10.43 4.52
CA LEU A 134 -1.03 -9.25 4.54
C LEU A 134 -2.40 -9.54 5.14
N GLY A 135 -2.90 -10.77 5.04
CA GLY A 135 -4.20 -11.14 5.61
C GLY A 135 -4.29 -10.81 7.11
N GLY A 136 -3.24 -11.12 7.87
CA GLY A 136 -3.18 -10.77 9.29
C GLY A 136 -3.18 -9.25 9.57
N ASN A 137 -2.70 -8.44 8.63
CA ASN A 137 -2.70 -6.98 8.75
C ASN A 137 -4.10 -6.37 8.63
N PHE A 138 -5.07 -7.11 8.10
CA PHE A 138 -6.45 -6.65 7.94
C PHE A 138 -7.40 -7.21 9.01
N LYS A 139 -6.85 -7.70 10.13
CA LYS A 139 -7.60 -8.23 11.25
C LYS A 139 -7.63 -7.24 12.42
N VAL A 140 -8.82 -6.87 12.88
CA VAL A 140 -9.06 -5.99 14.04
C VAL A 140 -10.00 -6.68 15.01
N ASP A 141 -9.60 -6.80 16.28
CA ASP A 141 -10.39 -7.44 17.35
C ASP A 141 -10.89 -8.87 17.06
N GLY A 142 -10.23 -9.55 16.13
CA GLY A 142 -10.56 -10.92 15.73
C GLY A 142 -11.31 -11.04 14.41
N ASP A 143 -11.84 -9.96 13.87
CA ASP A 143 -12.56 -9.89 12.61
C ASP A 143 -11.66 -9.42 11.47
N TYR A 144 -11.76 -10.03 10.29
CA TYR A 144 -11.13 -9.53 9.07
C TYR A 144 -12.03 -8.47 8.44
N LEU A 145 -11.50 -7.27 8.25
CA LEU A 145 -12.23 -6.11 7.74
C LEU A 145 -11.83 -5.71 6.31
N ALA A 146 -10.82 -6.36 5.75
CA ALA A 146 -10.46 -6.26 4.35
C ALA A 146 -9.74 -7.54 3.90
N PHE A 147 -9.66 -7.73 2.59
CA PHE A 147 -8.93 -8.84 1.96
C PHE A 147 -7.65 -8.33 1.29
N PRO A 148 -6.50 -9.04 1.37
CA PRO A 148 -5.26 -8.61 0.72
C PRO A 148 -5.44 -8.32 -0.76
N TYR A 149 -4.90 -7.19 -1.22
CA TYR A 149 -4.96 -6.80 -2.63
C TYR A 149 -3.58 -6.84 -3.28
N ASN A 150 -2.61 -6.12 -2.74
CA ASN A 150 -1.25 -6.10 -3.28
C ASN A 150 -0.21 -5.84 -2.20
N ILE A 151 1.00 -6.36 -2.42
CA ILE A 151 2.19 -5.95 -1.68
C ILE A 151 2.70 -4.60 -2.20
N GLU A 152 3.40 -3.86 -1.34
CA GLU A 152 3.92 -2.55 -1.65
C GLU A 152 5.22 -2.27 -0.89
N THR A 153 6.24 -1.80 -1.63
CA THR A 153 7.50 -1.26 -1.08
C THR A 153 8.10 -0.28 -2.09
N LEU A 154 9.24 0.33 -1.78
CA LEU A 154 9.95 1.20 -2.69
C LEU A 154 11.06 0.45 -3.45
N VAL A 155 11.36 0.95 -4.64
CA VAL A 155 12.45 0.52 -5.51
C VAL A 155 13.27 1.73 -5.99
N GLY A 156 14.46 1.49 -6.53
CA GLY A 156 15.23 2.51 -7.23
C GLY A 156 15.05 2.39 -8.74
N PHE A 157 14.39 3.36 -9.38
CA PHE A 157 14.40 3.50 -10.84
C PHE A 157 15.67 4.19 -11.28
N VAL A 158 16.40 3.59 -12.19
CA VAL A 158 17.67 4.10 -12.70
C VAL A 158 17.50 4.64 -14.12
N ASN A 159 17.75 5.92 -14.33
CA ASN A 159 17.96 6.45 -15.66
C ASN A 159 19.38 6.07 -16.12
N VAL A 160 19.46 5.14 -17.08
CA VAL A 160 20.72 4.53 -17.53
C VAL A 160 21.71 5.57 -18.07
N GLU A 161 21.22 6.57 -18.80
CA GLU A 161 22.09 7.63 -19.36
C GLU A 161 22.60 8.57 -18.27
N ASN A 162 21.74 8.99 -17.33
CA ASN A 162 22.15 9.85 -16.23
C ASN A 162 23.12 9.12 -15.29
N ALA A 163 22.89 7.84 -14.96
CA ALA A 163 23.78 7.03 -14.15
C ALA A 163 25.17 6.87 -14.81
N LYS A 164 25.20 6.63 -16.12
CA LYS A 164 26.43 6.57 -16.89
C LYS A 164 27.17 7.92 -16.91
N ALA A 165 26.46 9.01 -17.09
CA ALA A 165 27.02 10.36 -17.06
C ALA A 165 27.59 10.71 -15.69
N ALA A 166 26.92 10.26 -14.62
CA ALA A 166 27.34 10.41 -13.23
C ALA A 166 28.49 9.46 -12.83
N GLY A 167 28.77 8.42 -13.63
CA GLY A 167 29.77 7.39 -13.32
C GLY A 167 29.31 6.41 -12.22
N ILE A 168 28.00 6.25 -12.03
CA ILE A 168 27.42 5.35 -11.02
C ILE A 168 27.32 3.94 -11.60
N ASP A 169 27.91 2.97 -10.89
CA ASP A 169 27.85 1.54 -11.21
C ASP A 169 26.68 0.90 -10.45
N THR A 170 25.54 0.82 -11.09
CA THR A 170 24.27 0.31 -10.50
C THR A 170 24.24 -1.21 -10.31
N THR A 171 25.30 -1.92 -10.72
CA THR A 171 25.44 -3.37 -10.43
C THR A 171 26.01 -3.64 -9.03
N LYS A 172 26.39 -2.58 -8.31
CA LYS A 172 26.94 -2.61 -6.96
C LYS A 172 26.03 -1.87 -5.99
N THR A 173 26.30 -2.05 -4.70
CA THR A 173 25.75 -1.19 -3.65
C THR A 173 26.20 0.26 -3.87
N ILE A 174 25.27 1.20 -3.75
CA ILE A 174 25.45 2.61 -4.02
C ILE A 174 25.28 3.38 -2.70
N GLU A 175 26.38 3.99 -2.23
CA GLU A 175 26.32 4.84 -1.03
C GLU A 175 25.85 6.26 -1.41
N MET A 176 24.61 6.59 -1.06
CA MET A 176 23.98 7.86 -1.44
C MET A 176 24.75 9.08 -0.91
N THR A 177 25.32 8.99 0.29
CA THR A 177 26.03 10.10 0.92
C THR A 177 27.45 10.35 0.34
N GLU A 178 27.95 9.46 -0.51
CA GLU A 178 29.20 9.66 -1.26
C GLU A 178 28.98 10.32 -2.63
N LEU A 179 27.72 10.43 -3.06
CA LEU A 179 27.33 11.04 -4.33
C LEU A 179 27.09 12.54 -4.18
N LYS A 180 26.96 13.23 -5.31
CA LYS A 180 26.42 14.59 -5.30
C LYS A 180 24.94 14.55 -4.88
N HIS A 181 24.53 15.58 -4.17
CA HIS A 181 23.17 15.68 -3.60
C HIS A 181 22.03 15.53 -4.64
N ASP A 182 22.29 15.77 -5.91
CA ASP A 182 21.31 15.77 -6.99
C ASP A 182 21.33 14.47 -7.84
N GLN A 183 22.18 13.48 -7.49
CA GLN A 183 22.33 12.24 -8.24
C GLN A 183 21.41 11.10 -7.79
N ILE A 184 20.88 11.18 -6.57
CA ILE A 184 19.78 10.35 -6.07
C ILE A 184 18.80 11.29 -5.36
N LEU A 185 17.60 11.41 -5.89
CA LEU A 185 16.57 12.28 -5.34
C LEU A 185 15.44 11.48 -4.68
N SER A 186 15.04 11.95 -3.52
CA SER A 186 13.90 11.42 -2.77
C SER A 186 13.21 12.54 -1.99
N ALA A 187 11.89 12.49 -1.89
CA ALA A 187 11.08 13.38 -1.06
C ALA A 187 11.15 12.95 0.42
N VAL A 188 12.35 13.00 1.03
CA VAL A 188 12.64 12.47 2.38
C VAL A 188 11.75 13.05 3.48
N HIS A 189 11.15 14.24 3.27
CA HIS A 189 10.19 14.82 4.19
C HIS A 189 8.80 14.21 4.09
N ASP A 190 8.43 13.60 2.96
CA ASP A 190 7.25 12.74 2.89
C ASP A 190 7.54 11.49 3.71
N CYS A 191 6.69 11.21 4.70
CA CYS A 191 6.96 10.14 5.66
C CYS A 191 7.05 8.76 5.00
N TRP A 192 6.24 8.49 3.94
CA TRP A 192 6.31 7.22 3.22
C TRP A 192 7.70 6.96 2.63
N PHE A 193 8.33 7.99 2.06
CA PHE A 193 9.70 7.88 1.54
C PHE A 193 10.73 8.01 2.66
N GLY A 194 10.48 8.89 3.64
CA GLY A 194 11.37 9.19 4.76
C GLY A 194 11.61 8.01 5.69
N VAL A 195 10.62 7.13 5.87
CA VAL A 195 10.79 5.95 6.73
C VAL A 195 11.87 4.99 6.25
N SER A 196 12.20 4.96 4.95
CA SER A 196 13.29 4.11 4.46
C SER A 196 14.64 4.54 5.03
N PHE A 197 14.82 5.82 5.29
CA PHE A 197 16.01 6.38 5.95
C PHE A 197 15.97 6.15 7.46
N ALA A 198 14.83 6.35 8.12
CA ALA A 198 14.67 6.04 9.53
C ALA A 198 14.93 4.56 9.83
N ASN A 199 14.35 3.67 9.04
CA ASN A 199 14.52 2.22 9.17
C ASN A 199 15.98 1.78 8.95
N SER A 200 16.72 2.41 8.03
CA SER A 200 18.14 2.09 7.82
C SER A 200 18.98 2.29 9.08
N GLY A 201 18.64 3.26 9.92
CA GLY A 201 19.27 3.50 11.21
C GLY A 201 18.62 2.76 12.39
N ASN A 202 17.66 1.86 12.16
CA ASN A 202 16.84 1.24 13.23
C ASN A 202 16.21 2.30 14.16
N LEU A 203 15.70 3.39 13.59
CA LEU A 203 15.04 4.46 14.29
C LEU A 203 13.55 4.21 14.37
N GLU A 204 13.04 3.77 15.51
CA GLU A 204 11.60 3.61 15.72
C GLU A 204 10.93 4.97 15.90
N LEU A 205 10.14 5.38 14.90
CA LEU A 205 9.40 6.65 14.94
C LEU A 205 8.25 6.60 15.96
N LEU A 206 7.56 5.45 16.05
CA LEU A 206 6.57 5.17 17.08
C LEU A 206 6.33 3.66 17.15
N ASN A 207 6.39 3.08 18.34
CA ASN A 207 6.12 1.67 18.58
C ASN A 207 5.67 1.44 20.03
N PHE A 208 5.30 0.21 20.35
CA PHE A 208 5.04 -0.24 21.72
C PHE A 208 6.29 -0.90 22.30
N ASP A 209 6.60 -0.59 23.55
CA ASP A 209 7.62 -1.30 24.31
C ASP A 209 7.09 -2.67 24.83
N ALA A 210 7.93 -3.39 25.54
CA ALA A 210 7.59 -4.71 26.10
C ALA A 210 6.43 -4.66 27.13
N ASP A 211 6.17 -3.50 27.71
CA ASP A 211 5.08 -3.27 28.67
C ASP A 211 3.81 -2.74 27.99
N GLY A 212 3.82 -2.65 26.65
CA GLY A 212 2.70 -2.15 25.84
C GLY A 212 2.52 -0.63 25.89
N LYS A 213 3.57 0.11 26.27
CA LYS A 213 3.55 1.57 26.30
C LYS A 213 4.14 2.13 25.01
N LEU A 214 3.48 3.13 24.44
CA LEU A 214 3.99 3.87 23.28
C LEU A 214 5.33 4.55 23.61
N TYR A 215 6.27 4.42 22.67
CA TYR A 215 7.55 5.12 22.71
C TYR A 215 7.99 5.55 21.29
N SER A 216 8.89 6.52 21.24
CA SER A 216 9.56 6.94 20.01
C SER A 216 11.05 7.17 20.30
N ASP A 217 11.91 6.59 19.44
CA ASP A 217 13.35 6.87 19.50
C ASP A 217 13.67 8.34 19.17
N ALA A 218 12.81 8.99 18.37
CA ALA A 218 12.96 10.39 18.03
C ALA A 218 12.77 11.36 19.20
N THR A 219 12.39 10.86 20.40
CA THR A 219 12.32 11.66 21.64
C THR A 219 13.56 11.54 22.53
N LYS A 220 14.54 10.68 22.18
CA LYS A 220 15.78 10.51 22.92
C LYS A 220 16.67 11.76 22.85
N GLU A 221 17.54 11.94 23.85
CA GLU A 221 18.59 12.94 23.71
C GLU A 221 19.58 12.54 22.61
N TRP A 222 20.20 13.51 21.93
CA TRP A 222 21.20 13.24 20.88
C TRP A 222 22.29 12.28 21.35
N SER A 223 22.75 12.43 22.62
CA SER A 223 23.76 11.57 23.21
C SER A 223 23.33 10.12 23.41
N GLU A 224 22.02 9.86 23.45
CA GLU A 224 21.43 8.53 23.69
C GLU A 224 21.15 7.77 22.39
N LEU A 225 21.17 8.47 21.25
CA LEU A 225 21.03 7.83 19.95
C LEU A 225 22.23 6.91 19.65
N SER A 226 21.95 5.77 19.02
CA SER A 226 22.99 4.89 18.49
C SER A 226 23.79 5.59 17.37
N PRO A 227 24.98 5.10 17.02
CA PRO A 227 25.73 5.63 15.87
C PRO A 227 24.92 5.58 14.56
N GLU A 228 24.15 4.52 14.33
CA GLU A 228 23.31 4.34 13.15
C GLU A 228 22.17 5.36 13.14
N GLN A 229 21.48 5.56 14.27
CA GLN A 229 20.42 6.56 14.41
C GLN A 229 20.95 7.98 14.21
N LYS A 230 22.14 8.31 14.74
CA LYS A 230 22.81 9.59 14.47
C LYS A 230 23.13 9.74 12.99
N GLY A 231 23.61 8.66 12.36
CA GLY A 231 23.92 8.63 10.93
C GLY A 231 22.72 9.04 10.06
N VAL A 232 21.50 8.63 10.44
CA VAL A 232 20.29 9.07 9.73
C VAL A 232 20.18 10.60 9.71
N PHE A 233 20.28 11.24 10.87
CA PHE A 233 20.13 12.70 10.96
C PHE A 233 21.34 13.46 10.42
N GLU A 234 22.54 12.93 10.54
CA GLU A 234 23.74 13.48 9.91
C GLU A 234 23.60 13.50 8.39
N GLY A 235 23.19 12.37 7.80
CA GLY A 235 23.00 12.26 6.35
C GLY A 235 21.82 13.12 5.86
N LEU A 236 20.69 13.12 6.54
CA LEU A 236 19.54 13.97 6.18
C LEU A 236 19.88 15.45 6.27
N TYR A 237 20.65 15.86 7.30
CA TYR A 237 21.12 17.24 7.42
C TYR A 237 22.07 17.63 6.29
N GLU A 238 23.04 16.77 5.95
CA GLU A 238 23.96 17.00 4.83
C GLU A 238 23.20 17.12 3.51
N TYR A 239 22.21 16.24 3.29
CA TYR A 239 21.35 16.26 2.10
C TYR A 239 20.53 17.56 2.03
N TRP A 240 19.87 17.94 3.12
CA TRP A 240 19.15 19.22 3.21
C TRP A 240 20.05 20.43 2.98
N ALA A 241 21.21 20.48 3.65
CA ALA A 241 22.13 21.62 3.56
C ALA A 241 22.64 21.83 2.13
N ALA A 242 22.98 20.73 1.42
CA ALA A 242 23.43 20.78 0.03
C ALA A 242 22.32 21.26 -0.90
N HIS A 243 21.09 20.75 -0.75
CA HIS A 243 19.95 21.22 -1.53
C HIS A 243 19.56 22.67 -1.25
N LYS A 244 19.67 23.09 0.00
CA LYS A 244 19.47 24.50 0.38
C LYS A 244 20.52 25.42 -0.26
N GLU A 245 21.80 25.04 -0.23
CA GLU A 245 22.88 25.80 -0.86
C GLU A 245 22.67 25.89 -2.36
N ALA A 246 22.25 24.79 -3.00
CA ALA A 246 21.95 24.74 -4.43
C ALA A 246 20.63 25.43 -4.82
N GLY A 247 19.78 25.77 -3.85
CA GLY A 247 18.49 26.43 -4.09
C GLY A 247 17.47 25.55 -4.82
N THR A 248 17.50 24.24 -4.58
CA THR A 248 16.60 23.27 -5.21
C THR A 248 15.26 23.18 -4.49
N ALA A 249 14.25 22.55 -5.14
CA ALA A 249 12.92 22.40 -4.59
C ALA A 249 12.70 21.11 -3.79
N VAL A 250 13.75 20.35 -3.45
CA VAL A 250 13.62 19.06 -2.74
C VAL A 250 12.98 19.23 -1.35
N TRP A 251 13.14 20.39 -0.71
CA TRP A 251 12.54 20.71 0.60
C TRP A 251 11.28 21.57 0.51
N ASP A 252 10.60 21.55 -0.63
CA ASP A 252 9.31 22.19 -0.85
C ASP A 252 8.27 21.11 -1.17
N LYS A 253 7.31 20.91 -0.23
CA LYS A 253 6.30 19.84 -0.33
C LYS A 253 5.42 19.93 -1.58
N ASP A 254 5.20 21.13 -2.11
CA ASP A 254 4.33 21.36 -3.26
C ASP A 254 5.09 21.27 -4.59
N ALA A 255 6.42 21.41 -4.57
CA ALA A 255 7.26 21.45 -5.78
C ALA A 255 8.21 20.23 -5.93
N VAL A 256 8.45 19.48 -4.87
CA VAL A 256 9.44 18.40 -4.84
C VAL A 256 9.25 17.36 -5.95
N TRP A 257 8.02 16.90 -6.17
CA TRP A 257 7.75 15.85 -7.16
C TRP A 257 8.03 16.32 -8.59
N GLY A 258 7.57 17.50 -8.95
CA GLY A 258 7.88 18.11 -10.25
C GLY A 258 9.37 18.36 -10.44
N TYR A 259 10.09 18.71 -9.37
CA TYR A 259 11.54 18.88 -9.41
C TYR A 259 12.25 17.54 -9.63
N ILE A 260 11.92 16.50 -8.88
CA ILE A 260 12.50 15.16 -9.04
C ILE A 260 12.26 14.65 -10.46
N ASP A 261 11.02 14.73 -10.95
CA ASP A 261 10.68 14.29 -12.30
C ASP A 261 11.48 15.02 -13.38
N GLU A 262 11.65 16.36 -13.23
CA GLU A 262 12.45 17.13 -14.19
C GLU A 262 13.93 16.73 -14.17
N GLN A 263 14.50 16.48 -12.99
CA GLN A 263 15.90 16.05 -12.87
C GLN A 263 16.12 14.58 -13.30
N PHE A 264 15.10 13.74 -13.22
CA PHE A 264 15.18 12.34 -13.64
C PHE A 264 15.09 12.16 -15.16
N LYS A 265 14.59 13.15 -15.91
CA LYS A 265 14.63 13.10 -17.38
C LYS A 265 16.03 12.87 -17.90
N THR A 266 16.14 12.22 -19.04
CA THR A 266 17.43 12.01 -19.70
C THR A 266 18.15 13.34 -19.94
N GLY A 267 19.37 13.44 -19.43
CA GLY A 267 20.19 14.66 -19.44
C GLY A 267 20.03 15.52 -18.19
N GLY A 268 19.16 15.13 -17.25
CA GLY A 268 19.08 15.72 -15.91
C GLY A 268 20.17 15.19 -14.98
N SER A 269 20.14 15.62 -13.71
CA SER A 269 21.17 15.23 -12.72
C SER A 269 20.81 13.96 -11.95
N ASP A 270 19.50 13.68 -11.76
CA ASP A 270 19.05 12.53 -11.01
C ASP A 270 19.28 11.23 -11.80
N ALA A 271 20.11 10.36 -11.25
CA ALA A 271 20.41 9.07 -11.83
C ALA A 271 19.50 7.97 -11.30
N ILE A 272 19.00 8.13 -10.05
CA ILE A 272 18.19 7.12 -9.37
C ILE A 272 17.05 7.80 -8.62
N LYS A 273 15.85 7.66 -9.15
CA LYS A 273 14.61 8.08 -8.49
C LYS A 273 14.11 6.96 -7.59
N ILE A 274 13.94 7.25 -6.31
CA ILE A 274 13.27 6.33 -5.37
C ILE A 274 11.76 6.52 -5.51
N ASP A 275 11.06 5.44 -5.91
CA ASP A 275 9.62 5.44 -6.10
C ASP A 275 9.08 4.01 -5.89
N GLY A 276 7.76 3.81 -6.00
CA GLY A 276 7.15 2.48 -5.92
C GLY A 276 6.75 1.92 -7.29
N PRO A 277 6.32 0.64 -7.34
CA PRO A 277 5.88 -0.01 -8.59
C PRO A 277 4.80 0.77 -9.34
N TRP A 278 3.93 1.48 -8.63
CA TRP A 278 2.88 2.34 -9.19
C TRP A 278 3.42 3.48 -10.08
N GLY A 279 4.66 3.93 -9.84
CA GLY A 279 5.32 4.98 -10.61
C GLY A 279 5.80 4.56 -12.00
N THR A 280 5.83 3.25 -12.30
CA THR A 280 6.43 2.70 -13.51
C THR A 280 5.99 3.38 -14.82
N PRO A 281 4.70 3.62 -15.09
CA PRO A 281 4.27 4.27 -16.33
C PRO A 281 4.85 5.69 -16.46
N GLY A 282 4.74 6.51 -15.41
CA GLY A 282 5.25 7.88 -15.38
C GLY A 282 6.76 7.96 -15.53
N VAL A 283 7.49 7.11 -14.81
CA VAL A 283 8.96 7.05 -14.87
C VAL A 283 9.45 6.64 -16.26
N LYS A 284 8.77 5.68 -16.90
CA LYS A 284 9.06 5.27 -18.28
C LYS A 284 8.92 6.43 -19.28
N ASP A 285 7.87 7.25 -19.11
CA ASP A 285 7.63 8.41 -19.97
C ASP A 285 8.70 9.50 -19.79
N LEU A 286 9.17 9.72 -18.56
CA LEU A 286 10.22 10.70 -18.25
C LEU A 286 11.53 10.43 -19.00
N VAL A 287 11.89 9.17 -19.21
CA VAL A 287 13.16 8.77 -19.86
C VAL A 287 13.00 8.42 -21.35
N GLY A 288 11.77 8.48 -21.87
CA GLY A 288 11.49 8.25 -23.29
C GLY A 288 11.48 6.78 -23.72
N GLY A 289 11.38 5.84 -22.79
CA GLY A 289 11.21 4.42 -23.08
C GLY A 289 11.80 3.47 -22.05
N ALA A 290 11.30 2.24 -22.05
CA ALA A 290 11.70 1.19 -21.12
C ALA A 290 13.19 0.79 -21.23
N GLU A 291 13.75 0.92 -22.42
CA GLU A 291 15.17 0.60 -22.72
C GLU A 291 16.17 1.53 -22.01
N ASN A 292 15.69 2.69 -21.56
CA ASN A 292 16.48 3.69 -20.84
C ASN A 292 16.39 3.53 -19.31
N LEU A 293 15.64 2.52 -18.84
CA LEU A 293 15.46 2.23 -17.43
C LEU A 293 16.07 0.91 -16.99
N GLU A 294 16.72 0.95 -15.84
CA GLU A 294 16.96 -0.19 -14.96
C GLU A 294 16.18 -0.01 -13.67
N VAL A 295 15.96 -1.10 -12.93
CA VAL A 295 15.30 -1.09 -11.62
C VAL A 295 16.15 -1.90 -10.65
N ILE A 296 16.41 -1.33 -9.49
CA ILE A 296 17.18 -1.97 -8.42
C ILE A 296 16.35 -2.07 -7.15
N PRO A 297 16.55 -3.12 -6.34
CA PRO A 297 15.99 -3.15 -5.00
C PRO A 297 16.42 -1.93 -4.19
N LEU A 298 15.53 -1.40 -3.36
CA LEU A 298 15.86 -0.25 -2.51
C LEU A 298 17.10 -0.50 -1.65
N THR A 299 17.30 -1.73 -1.18
CA THR A 299 18.43 -2.16 -0.35
C THR A 299 19.80 -2.12 -1.06
N ASN A 300 19.82 -1.94 -2.39
CA ASN A 300 21.06 -1.67 -3.13
C ASN A 300 21.56 -0.24 -2.93
N ILE A 301 20.73 0.64 -2.36
CA ILE A 301 21.09 2.00 -1.97
C ILE A 301 21.39 2.00 -0.49
N THR A 302 22.57 2.47 -0.09
CA THR A 302 22.93 2.66 1.32
C THR A 302 22.97 4.14 1.68
N PHE A 303 22.70 4.42 2.94
CA PHE A 303 22.73 5.76 3.52
C PHE A 303 23.54 5.72 4.82
N LYS A 304 24.65 6.43 4.86
CA LYS A 304 25.65 6.33 5.96
C LYS A 304 26.06 4.88 6.26
N GLY A 305 26.26 4.09 5.20
CA GLY A 305 26.72 2.71 5.27
C GLY A 305 25.61 1.68 5.60
N GLN A 306 24.37 2.10 5.78
CA GLN A 306 23.25 1.21 6.08
C GLN A 306 22.30 1.09 4.88
N PRO A 307 21.81 -0.11 4.52
CA PRO A 307 20.89 -0.26 3.40
C PRO A 307 19.57 0.44 3.69
N LEU A 308 19.05 1.19 2.72
CA LEU A 308 17.70 1.72 2.80
C LEU A 308 16.71 0.55 2.89
N THR A 309 15.85 0.59 3.89
CA THR A 309 14.89 -0.49 4.19
C THR A 309 13.52 0.10 4.40
N HIS A 310 12.55 -0.40 3.63
CA HIS A 310 11.17 0.06 3.74
C HIS A 310 10.32 -0.92 4.55
N TRP A 311 9.03 -0.62 4.68
CA TRP A 311 8.05 -1.51 5.29
C TRP A 311 7.55 -2.59 4.34
N LYS A 312 7.09 -3.70 4.91
CA LYS A 312 6.15 -4.62 4.28
C LYS A 312 4.79 -3.93 4.21
N GLY A 313 4.63 -3.10 3.19
CA GLY A 313 3.38 -2.40 2.92
C GLY A 313 2.41 -3.23 2.11
N GLY A 314 1.18 -2.76 2.04
CA GLY A 314 0.16 -3.39 1.20
C GLY A 314 -1.19 -2.70 1.31
N TRP A 315 -2.03 -3.00 0.34
CA TRP A 315 -3.41 -2.57 0.26
C TRP A 315 -4.34 -3.76 0.42
N GLY A 316 -5.53 -3.50 0.91
CA GLY A 316 -6.65 -4.43 0.95
C GLY A 316 -7.84 -3.91 0.16
N LEU A 317 -8.78 -4.81 -0.10
CA LEU A 317 -10.11 -4.51 -0.60
C LEU A 317 -11.11 -4.73 0.53
N GLY A 318 -11.81 -3.67 0.91
CA GLY A 318 -12.86 -3.68 1.93
C GLY A 318 -14.25 -3.67 1.32
N ILE A 319 -15.21 -4.20 2.07
CA ILE A 319 -16.64 -4.10 1.77
C ILE A 319 -17.27 -3.13 2.74
N ASN A 320 -18.11 -2.22 2.25
CA ASN A 320 -18.85 -1.29 3.09
C ASN A 320 -19.81 -2.05 4.03
N ALA A 321 -19.81 -1.72 5.32
CA ALA A 321 -20.62 -2.37 6.34
C ALA A 321 -22.13 -2.40 6.02
N ARG A 322 -22.66 -1.44 5.25
CA ARG A 322 -24.07 -1.47 4.82
C ARG A 322 -24.44 -2.71 4.00
N CYS A 323 -23.46 -3.37 3.36
CA CYS A 323 -23.69 -4.57 2.56
C CYS A 323 -24.05 -5.78 3.45
N GLU A 324 -23.72 -5.78 4.74
CA GLU A 324 -24.06 -6.87 5.69
C GLU A 324 -25.57 -7.07 5.85
N GLU A 325 -26.37 -6.05 5.54
CA GLU A 325 -27.84 -6.15 5.57
C GLU A 325 -28.39 -7.04 4.44
N ASN A 326 -27.59 -7.32 3.39
CA ASN A 326 -27.99 -8.13 2.25
C ASN A 326 -26.95 -9.22 1.93
N ALA A 327 -27.28 -10.47 2.28
CA ALA A 327 -26.38 -11.60 2.07
C ALA A 327 -25.99 -11.82 0.60
N ALA A 328 -26.89 -11.56 -0.36
CA ALA A 328 -26.60 -11.69 -1.78
C ALA A 328 -25.62 -10.58 -2.26
N GLN A 329 -25.72 -9.38 -1.69
CA GLN A 329 -24.77 -8.31 -1.98
C GLN A 329 -23.37 -8.63 -1.42
N MET A 330 -23.29 -9.15 -0.19
CA MET A 330 -22.02 -9.62 0.40
C MET A 330 -21.38 -10.74 -0.44
N GLU A 331 -22.20 -11.69 -0.93
CA GLU A 331 -21.71 -12.79 -1.79
C GLU A 331 -21.09 -12.26 -3.09
N VAL A 332 -21.79 -11.36 -3.80
CA VAL A 332 -21.28 -10.75 -5.04
C VAL A 332 -20.06 -9.87 -4.78
N ALA A 333 -20.03 -9.12 -3.69
CA ALA A 333 -18.89 -8.30 -3.30
C ALA A 333 -17.66 -9.16 -2.99
N SER A 334 -17.83 -10.26 -2.25
CA SER A 334 -16.75 -11.21 -1.97
C SER A 334 -16.24 -11.88 -3.25
N ALA A 335 -17.14 -12.30 -4.15
CA ALA A 335 -16.75 -12.88 -5.44
C ALA A 335 -15.99 -11.88 -6.32
N PHE A 336 -16.38 -10.59 -6.28
CA PHE A 336 -15.63 -9.53 -6.99
C PHE A 336 -14.20 -9.40 -6.42
N ILE A 337 -14.06 -9.37 -5.09
CA ILE A 337 -12.74 -9.30 -4.44
C ILE A 337 -11.89 -10.55 -4.78
N GLU A 338 -12.47 -11.74 -4.73
CA GLU A 338 -11.78 -12.98 -5.05
C GLU A 338 -11.26 -12.98 -6.50
N GLU A 339 -12.08 -12.53 -7.46
CA GLU A 339 -11.65 -12.42 -8.85
C GLU A 339 -10.61 -11.32 -9.06
N MET A 340 -10.69 -10.20 -8.31
CA MET A 340 -9.67 -9.13 -8.33
C MET A 340 -8.27 -9.62 -8.01
N VAL A 341 -8.15 -10.63 -7.14
CA VAL A 341 -6.87 -11.18 -6.68
C VAL A 341 -6.63 -12.62 -7.15
N ASN A 342 -7.36 -13.05 -8.17
CA ASN A 342 -7.17 -14.34 -8.80
C ASN A 342 -5.73 -14.45 -9.34
N PRO A 343 -4.94 -15.47 -8.92
CA PRO A 343 -3.57 -15.67 -9.37
C PRO A 343 -3.39 -15.69 -10.88
N ASP A 344 -4.38 -16.19 -11.62
CA ASP A 344 -4.34 -16.27 -13.08
C ASP A 344 -4.36 -14.87 -13.73
N ASN A 345 -4.83 -13.85 -13.03
CA ASN A 345 -4.93 -12.47 -13.49
C ASN A 345 -3.74 -11.60 -13.10
N ALA A 346 -2.72 -12.14 -12.41
CA ALA A 346 -1.61 -11.38 -11.83
C ALA A 346 -0.90 -10.46 -12.84
N GLN A 347 -0.64 -10.94 -14.07
CA GLN A 347 0.02 -10.15 -15.11
C GLN A 347 -0.87 -9.03 -15.63
N GLU A 348 -2.17 -9.28 -15.78
CA GLU A 348 -3.12 -8.28 -16.25
C GLU A 348 -3.35 -7.20 -15.19
N LEU A 349 -3.49 -7.59 -13.93
CA LEU A 349 -3.56 -6.67 -12.80
C LEU A 349 -2.33 -5.73 -12.80
N PHE A 350 -1.12 -6.29 -12.83
CA PHE A 350 0.10 -5.46 -12.83
C PHE A 350 0.14 -4.51 -14.01
N LYS A 351 -0.17 -4.99 -15.21
CA LYS A 351 -0.15 -4.18 -16.44
C LYS A 351 -1.01 -2.91 -16.36
N TYR A 352 -2.17 -2.99 -15.75
CA TYR A 352 -3.11 -1.85 -15.69
C TYR A 352 -3.01 -1.04 -14.40
N THR A 353 -2.52 -1.64 -13.31
CA THR A 353 -2.55 -1.00 -11.99
C THR A 353 -1.17 -0.83 -11.35
N GLY A 354 -0.13 -1.51 -11.84
CA GLY A 354 1.18 -1.58 -11.18
C GLY A 354 1.17 -2.37 -9.87
N LYS A 355 0.08 -3.08 -9.55
CA LYS A 355 -0.08 -3.81 -8.29
C LYS A 355 0.42 -5.24 -8.41
N ILE A 356 1.13 -5.69 -7.38
CA ILE A 356 1.76 -7.02 -7.30
C ILE A 356 1.00 -7.85 -6.27
N LEU A 357 0.45 -8.98 -6.68
CA LEU A 357 -0.28 -9.86 -5.77
C LEU A 357 0.65 -10.51 -4.74
N GLU A 358 0.15 -10.70 -3.51
CA GLU A 358 0.85 -11.46 -2.48
C GLU A 358 0.77 -12.97 -2.70
N ASN A 359 -0.33 -13.42 -3.25
CA ASN A 359 -0.68 -14.85 -3.36
C ASN A 359 -0.16 -15.52 -4.64
N VAL A 360 0.91 -14.98 -5.23
CA VAL A 360 1.61 -15.57 -6.37
C VAL A 360 3.12 -15.53 -6.16
N GLU A 361 3.81 -16.51 -6.75
CA GLU A 361 5.26 -16.50 -6.82
C GLU A 361 5.76 -15.58 -7.95
N PRO A 362 6.99 -15.04 -7.90
CA PRO A 362 7.56 -14.22 -8.97
C PRO A 362 7.50 -14.87 -10.37
N SER A 363 7.44 -16.20 -10.43
CA SER A 363 7.28 -16.97 -11.66
C SER A 363 5.92 -16.77 -12.36
N ALA A 364 4.88 -16.34 -11.65
CA ALA A 364 3.59 -16.00 -12.25
C ALA A 364 3.70 -14.83 -13.25
N TYR A 365 4.75 -14.02 -13.11
CA TYR A 365 5.04 -12.87 -13.97
C TYR A 365 6.06 -13.20 -15.10
N GLU A 366 6.31 -14.47 -15.39
CA GLU A 366 7.17 -14.85 -16.51
C GLU A 366 6.52 -14.50 -17.85
N GLY A 367 7.31 -13.91 -18.76
CA GLY A 367 6.85 -13.57 -20.12
C GLY A 367 6.17 -12.21 -20.27
N ILE A 368 6.03 -11.41 -19.20
CA ILE A 368 5.59 -10.01 -19.27
C ILE A 368 6.68 -9.11 -19.88
N ASP A 369 6.35 -7.82 -20.05
CA ASP A 369 7.35 -6.81 -20.48
C ASP A 369 8.60 -6.84 -19.60
N ALA A 370 9.77 -6.64 -20.22
CA ALA A 370 11.05 -6.76 -19.51
C ALA A 370 11.24 -5.72 -18.41
N LEU A 371 10.68 -4.52 -18.56
CA LEU A 371 10.73 -3.50 -17.50
C LEU A 371 9.82 -3.89 -16.34
N ASP A 372 8.60 -4.32 -16.63
CA ASP A 372 7.64 -4.77 -15.62
C ASP A 372 8.23 -5.91 -14.78
N LYS A 373 8.89 -6.88 -15.43
CA LYS A 373 9.59 -7.96 -14.72
C LYS A 373 10.69 -7.45 -13.79
N LYS A 374 11.49 -6.46 -14.21
CA LYS A 374 12.51 -5.83 -13.36
C LYS A 374 11.90 -5.14 -12.13
N VAL A 375 10.78 -4.42 -12.32
CA VAL A 375 10.06 -3.76 -11.23
C VAL A 375 9.57 -4.79 -10.22
N ILE A 376 8.95 -5.86 -10.70
CA ILE A 376 8.42 -6.92 -9.84
C ILE A 376 9.55 -7.62 -9.08
N ASP A 377 10.64 -8.01 -9.76
CA ASP A 377 11.77 -8.68 -9.13
C ASP A 377 12.45 -7.79 -8.06
N ALA A 378 12.62 -6.50 -8.35
CA ALA A 378 13.17 -5.55 -7.40
C ALA A 378 12.23 -5.34 -6.19
N THR A 379 10.91 -5.34 -6.42
CA THR A 379 9.91 -5.23 -5.36
C THR A 379 9.94 -6.45 -4.44
N TYR A 380 9.93 -7.67 -4.98
CA TYR A 380 10.03 -8.87 -4.16
C TYR A 380 11.34 -8.90 -3.36
N ALA A 381 12.47 -8.60 -3.98
CA ALA A 381 13.77 -8.57 -3.30
C ALA A 381 13.80 -7.54 -2.16
N GLY A 382 13.19 -6.36 -2.34
CA GLY A 382 13.04 -5.36 -1.29
C GLY A 382 12.05 -5.80 -0.19
N TYR A 383 10.95 -6.43 -0.60
CA TYR A 383 9.89 -6.87 0.33
C TYR A 383 10.33 -8.00 1.26
N GLU A 384 11.18 -8.94 0.78
CA GLU A 384 11.75 -10.01 1.61
C GLU A 384 12.50 -9.47 2.84
N THR A 385 13.23 -8.38 2.67
CA THR A 385 14.05 -7.75 3.71
C THR A 385 13.36 -6.59 4.41
N ALA A 386 12.19 -6.20 3.96
CA ALA A 386 11.39 -5.13 4.55
C ALA A 386 10.94 -5.48 5.98
N ILE A 387 10.81 -4.45 6.82
CA ILE A 387 10.36 -4.61 8.19
C ILE A 387 8.83 -4.53 8.30
N ALA A 388 8.27 -5.07 9.38
CA ALA A 388 6.83 -4.98 9.62
C ALA A 388 6.39 -3.51 9.69
N ARG A 389 5.30 -3.18 8.98
CA ARG A 389 4.69 -1.83 9.07
C ARG A 389 3.99 -1.68 10.41
N PRO A 390 4.17 -0.58 11.14
CA PRO A 390 3.37 -0.29 12.31
C PRO A 390 1.90 -0.07 11.92
N LEU A 391 1.00 -0.88 12.49
CA LEU A 391 -0.42 -0.91 12.16
C LEU A 391 -1.26 -0.70 13.42
N PHE A 392 -1.31 0.54 13.89
CA PHE A 392 -2.14 0.97 15.02
C PHE A 392 -2.52 2.45 14.85
N THR A 393 -3.62 2.85 15.46
CA THR A 393 -4.27 4.16 15.22
C THR A 393 -3.34 5.35 15.46
N GLU A 394 -2.56 5.31 16.53
CA GLU A 394 -1.69 6.41 16.95
C GLU A 394 -0.58 6.68 15.94
N TYR A 395 -0.17 5.66 15.15
CA TYR A 395 0.84 5.83 14.11
C TYR A 395 0.43 6.85 13.04
N GLY A 396 -0.86 7.07 12.85
CA GLY A 396 -1.38 8.12 11.97
C GLY A 396 -0.83 9.52 12.25
N GLN A 397 -0.42 9.79 13.51
CA GLN A 397 0.17 11.08 13.88
C GLN A 397 1.63 11.24 13.40
N VAL A 398 2.33 10.14 13.13
CA VAL A 398 3.73 10.15 12.69
C VAL A 398 3.88 10.83 11.32
N TRP A 399 2.93 10.61 10.42
CA TRP A 399 2.97 11.15 9.05
C TRP A 399 3.19 12.65 9.02
N GLY A 400 2.28 13.39 9.65
CA GLY A 400 2.36 14.84 9.73
C GLY A 400 3.51 15.34 10.61
N THR A 401 3.82 14.61 11.69
CA THR A 401 4.91 14.98 12.61
C THR A 401 6.26 14.94 11.91
N TRP A 402 6.58 13.85 11.22
CA TRP A 402 7.81 13.72 10.44
C TRP A 402 7.91 14.80 9.38
N GLN A 403 6.88 14.94 8.54
CA GLN A 403 6.88 15.91 7.46
C GLN A 403 7.11 17.34 7.97
N ASN A 404 6.34 17.77 8.96
CA ASN A 404 6.42 19.12 9.50
C ASN A 404 7.76 19.38 10.19
N ALA A 405 8.31 18.37 10.89
CA ALA A 405 9.62 18.48 11.54
C ALA A 405 10.73 18.74 10.51
N LEU A 406 10.82 17.93 9.45
CA LEU A 406 11.85 18.11 8.42
C LEU A 406 11.65 19.42 7.63
N LEU A 407 10.42 19.76 7.24
CA LEU A 407 10.14 21.01 6.53
C LEU A 407 10.48 22.24 7.35
N SER A 408 10.40 22.16 8.70
CA SER A 408 10.75 23.25 9.60
C SER A 408 12.22 23.70 9.47
N TRP A 409 13.13 22.82 9.03
CA TRP A 409 14.54 23.13 8.84
C TRP A 409 14.78 24.31 7.93
N SER A 410 13.93 24.50 6.91
CA SER A 410 14.01 25.63 5.99
C SER A 410 13.80 26.98 6.69
N ALA A 411 12.93 27.02 7.71
CA ALA A 411 12.65 28.22 8.49
C ALA A 411 13.59 28.36 9.70
N LYS A 412 13.93 27.25 10.37
CA LYS A 412 14.76 27.23 11.59
C LYS A 412 16.24 27.35 11.31
N ASN A 413 16.66 26.87 10.13
CA ASN A 413 18.02 26.98 9.65
C ASN A 413 19.07 26.41 10.63
N PRO A 414 18.96 25.10 11.02
CA PRO A 414 19.90 24.48 11.93
C PRO A 414 21.34 24.56 11.41
N ALA A 415 22.31 24.74 12.32
CA ALA A 415 23.72 24.87 11.97
C ALA A 415 24.46 23.53 11.85
N ASN A 416 23.89 22.43 12.35
CA ASN A 416 24.46 21.09 12.34
C ASN A 416 23.35 20.03 12.54
N ALA A 417 23.71 18.76 12.40
CA ALA A 417 22.79 17.64 12.51
C ALA A 417 22.11 17.53 13.89
N GLU A 418 22.82 17.84 14.98
CA GLU A 418 22.24 17.81 16.33
C GLU A 418 21.15 18.87 16.50
N GLU A 419 21.35 20.08 15.98
CA GLU A 419 20.31 21.13 15.98
C GLU A 419 19.13 20.74 15.06
N ALA A 420 19.40 20.17 13.90
CA ALA A 420 18.36 19.67 13.00
C ALA A 420 17.52 18.56 13.65
N TYR A 421 18.18 17.62 14.32
CA TYR A 421 17.52 16.60 15.13
C TYR A 421 16.70 17.21 16.28
N GLY A 422 17.17 18.27 16.91
CA GLY A 422 16.45 18.98 17.96
C GLY A 422 15.04 19.43 17.55
N GLU A 423 14.85 19.84 16.29
CA GLU A 423 13.52 20.17 15.75
C GLU A 423 12.65 18.90 15.59
N VAL A 424 13.23 17.78 15.15
CA VAL A 424 12.53 16.49 15.06
C VAL A 424 12.13 16.02 16.46
N LYS A 425 13.07 16.04 17.42
CA LYS A 425 12.82 15.65 18.81
C LYS A 425 11.66 16.46 19.41
N ALA A 426 11.68 17.78 19.27
CA ALA A 426 10.63 18.64 19.80
C ALA A 426 9.24 18.33 19.19
N ALA A 427 9.18 18.03 17.88
CA ALA A 427 7.94 17.66 17.22
C ALA A 427 7.41 16.32 17.73
N PHE A 428 8.28 15.31 17.86
CA PHE A 428 7.89 13.99 18.36
C PHE A 428 7.54 14.01 19.86
N GLU A 429 8.21 14.80 20.68
CA GLU A 429 7.81 15.02 22.08
C GLU A 429 6.41 15.63 22.20
N ALA A 430 6.10 16.61 21.36
CA ALA A 430 4.76 17.21 21.30
C ALA A 430 3.70 16.17 20.85
N MET A 431 3.99 15.38 19.83
CA MET A 431 3.13 14.28 19.37
C MET A 431 2.88 13.28 20.50
N MET A 432 3.95 12.79 21.16
CA MET A 432 3.86 11.85 22.28
C MET A 432 3.01 12.40 23.42
N GLY A 433 3.13 13.69 23.72
CA GLY A 433 2.30 14.38 24.73
C GLY A 433 0.81 14.41 24.38
N THR A 434 0.46 14.30 23.09
CA THR A 434 -0.93 14.29 22.60
C THR A 434 -1.53 12.89 22.58
N ILE A 435 -0.78 11.89 22.12
CA ILE A 435 -1.27 10.51 21.98
C ILE A 435 -1.25 9.70 23.28
N ALA A 436 -0.49 10.13 24.28
CA ALA A 436 -0.40 9.47 25.59
C ALA A 436 -1.51 9.90 26.58
N GLN A 437 -2.46 10.74 26.14
CA GLN A 437 -3.61 11.18 26.95
C GLN A 437 -4.85 10.34 26.64
#